data_298f5a34244898eaa49b88917836ca55
#
_entry.id   298f5a34244898eaa49b88917836ca55
#
_cell.length_a   1.000
_cell.length_b   1.000
_cell.length_c   1.000
_cell.angle_alpha   90.00
_cell.angle_beta   90.00
_cell.angle_gamma   90.00
#
_symmetry.space_group_name_H-M   'P 1'
#
loop_
_entity.id
_entity.type
_entity.pdbx_description
1 polymer ?
#
loop_
_entity_poly.entity_id
_entity_poly.type
_entity_poly.pdbx_seq_one_letter_code
_entity_poly.pdbx_strand_id
1 'polypeptide(L)'
;MNKLFFCILSAVLLFTSCNSSKKILYLQDVVYEKPETIKNFRDITLQPKDQISIVVSCKEPQLASMFNLSVAGSGESASIAGYTLDDNGDIELPVLGNLHVGGMSKKEVSQLVKQRLIEEDYIKDPVVTVGFMNLHFSVLGEVASPGNYDITKDRINLLEALSMAGDLTITGKRDMVMVTREENNQRNTYKVDLRSKDLFESPVYYLKQNDIIYVQPNNKRAGEAKSIVSNISLWTSIISMISSISILIFK
;
A
#
# COMPACT_ATOMS: atom_id res chain seq x y z
N MET A 1 -55.95 -1.74 27.30
CA MET A 1 -55.27 -2.57 26.28
C MET A 1 -54.19 -1.81 25.47
N ASN A 2 -54.42 -0.52 25.16
CA ASN A 2 -53.52 0.25 24.30
C ASN A 2 -52.18 0.67 24.93
N LYS A 3 -52.10 0.88 26.26
CA LYS A 3 -50.85 1.29 26.93
C LYS A 3 -49.83 0.14 26.96
N LEU A 4 -50.28 -1.09 27.17
CA LEU A 4 -49.42 -2.28 27.18
C LEU A 4 -48.85 -2.59 25.78
N PHE A 5 -49.63 -2.40 24.72
CA PHE A 5 -49.22 -2.57 23.34
C PHE A 5 -48.13 -1.55 22.94
N PHE A 6 -48.23 -0.31 23.39
CA PHE A 6 -47.25 0.74 23.14
C PHE A 6 -45.90 0.48 23.88
N CYS A 7 -45.99 -0.05 25.11
CA CYS A 7 -44.78 -0.44 25.85
C CYS A 7 -44.06 -1.62 25.19
N ILE A 8 -44.78 -2.62 24.69
CA ILE A 8 -44.21 -3.78 24.01
C ILE A 8 -43.59 -3.35 22.66
N LEU A 9 -44.26 -2.48 21.89
CA LEU A 9 -43.73 -1.96 20.62
C LEU A 9 -42.47 -1.12 20.83
N SER A 10 -42.42 -0.29 21.89
CA SER A 10 -41.22 0.48 22.27
C SER A 10 -40.08 -0.42 22.71
N ALA A 11 -40.33 -1.49 23.45
CA ALA A 11 -39.32 -2.46 23.87
C ALA A 11 -38.71 -3.23 22.68
N VAL A 12 -39.50 -3.62 21.68
CA VAL A 12 -39.02 -4.34 20.48
C VAL A 12 -38.08 -3.47 19.64
N LEU A 13 -38.32 -2.15 19.59
CA LEU A 13 -37.47 -1.20 18.86
C LEU A 13 -36.06 -1.00 19.49
N LEU A 14 -35.89 -1.32 20.78
CA LEU A 14 -34.62 -1.18 21.49
C LEU A 14 -33.65 -2.34 21.27
N PHE A 15 -34.09 -3.48 20.70
CA PHE A 15 -33.26 -4.67 20.49
C PHE A 15 -32.57 -4.75 19.13
N THR A 16 -32.74 -3.78 18.23
CA THR A 16 -32.01 -3.75 16.95
C THR A 16 -30.62 -3.12 17.07
N SER A 17 -29.80 -3.64 18.00
CA SER A 17 -28.39 -3.25 18.08
C SER A 17 -27.60 -3.99 16.99
N CYS A 18 -27.26 -3.29 15.94
CA CYS A 18 -26.44 -3.82 14.85
C CYS A 18 -24.99 -4.03 15.31
N ASN A 19 -24.54 -5.28 15.36
CA ASN A 19 -23.14 -5.64 15.63
C ASN A 19 -22.27 -5.29 14.41
N SER A 20 -21.77 -4.06 14.34
CA SER A 20 -20.96 -3.54 13.23
C SER A 20 -19.45 -3.72 13.42
N SER A 21 -18.99 -4.11 14.62
CA SER A 21 -17.56 -4.15 14.98
C SER A 21 -16.75 -5.16 14.15
N LYS A 22 -17.31 -6.33 13.85
CA LYS A 22 -16.62 -7.36 13.05
C LYS A 22 -16.25 -6.93 11.63
N LYS A 23 -16.84 -5.85 11.13
CA LYS A 23 -16.55 -5.35 9.76
C LYS A 23 -15.30 -4.49 9.68
N ILE A 24 -14.81 -4.00 10.81
CA ILE A 24 -13.67 -3.06 10.88
C ILE A 24 -12.41 -3.67 11.49
N LEU A 25 -12.50 -4.85 12.09
CA LEU A 25 -11.37 -5.53 12.71
C LEU A 25 -10.55 -6.28 11.65
N TYR A 26 -9.23 -6.28 11.83
CA TYR A 26 -8.26 -7.03 11.04
C TYR A 26 -8.03 -8.42 11.62
N LEU A 27 -7.54 -9.37 10.81
CA LEU A 27 -6.94 -10.64 11.22
C LEU A 27 -7.76 -11.38 12.29
N GLN A 28 -9.06 -11.55 12.07
CA GLN A 28 -9.98 -12.09 13.07
C GLN A 28 -9.84 -13.59 13.33
N ASP A 29 -9.13 -14.31 12.45
CA ASP A 29 -8.92 -15.75 12.46
C ASP A 29 -7.47 -16.17 12.75
N VAL A 30 -6.64 -15.23 13.20
CA VAL A 30 -5.27 -15.53 13.62
C VAL A 30 -5.26 -16.33 14.92
N VAL A 31 -4.49 -17.40 14.95
CA VAL A 31 -4.23 -18.19 16.16
C VAL A 31 -3.02 -17.60 16.87
N TYR A 32 -3.23 -17.09 18.09
CA TYR A 32 -2.17 -16.46 18.86
C TYR A 32 -1.09 -17.48 19.30
N GLU A 33 0.14 -17.01 19.46
CA GLU A 33 1.29 -17.76 19.98
C GLU A 33 1.69 -19.01 19.19
N LYS A 34 1.18 -19.13 17.95
CA LYS A 34 1.57 -20.21 17.04
C LYS A 34 2.44 -19.66 15.91
N PRO A 35 3.73 -20.02 15.83
CA PRO A 35 4.58 -19.61 14.73
C PRO A 35 4.12 -20.22 13.40
N GLU A 36 4.06 -19.41 12.36
CA GLU A 36 3.74 -19.82 11.00
C GLU A 36 4.94 -19.57 10.07
N THR A 37 5.16 -20.47 9.12
CA THR A 37 6.26 -20.32 8.15
C THR A 37 5.88 -19.28 7.09
N ILE A 38 6.74 -18.29 6.88
CA ILE A 38 6.55 -17.29 5.82
C ILE A 38 6.89 -17.93 4.47
N LYS A 39 5.89 -18.18 3.63
CA LYS A 39 6.05 -18.88 2.34
C LYS A 39 6.43 -17.95 1.19
N ASN A 40 6.00 -16.70 1.21
CA ASN A 40 6.08 -15.75 0.08
C ASN A 40 7.11 -14.63 0.34
N PHE A 41 8.15 -14.91 1.09
CA PHE A 41 9.20 -13.95 1.39
C PHE A 41 10.00 -13.60 0.13
N ARG A 42 9.85 -12.38 -0.38
CA ARG A 42 10.56 -11.92 -1.57
C ARG A 42 11.01 -10.47 -1.38
N ASP A 43 12.24 -10.21 -1.77
CA ASP A 43 12.73 -8.85 -1.94
C ASP A 43 12.23 -8.27 -3.26
N ILE A 44 12.16 -6.96 -3.36
CA ILE A 44 11.81 -6.26 -4.60
C ILE A 44 12.93 -6.48 -5.61
N THR A 45 12.54 -6.86 -6.82
CA THR A 45 13.46 -7.04 -7.95
C THR A 45 13.25 -5.94 -8.98
N LEU A 46 14.34 -5.53 -9.62
CA LEU A 46 14.36 -4.47 -10.60
C LEU A 46 13.63 -4.86 -11.89
N GLN A 47 12.91 -3.90 -12.45
CA GLN A 47 12.19 -4.02 -13.71
C GLN A 47 12.71 -2.97 -14.73
N PRO A 48 12.48 -3.16 -16.04
CA PRO A 48 12.74 -2.12 -17.02
C PRO A 48 12.12 -0.78 -16.62
N LYS A 49 12.85 0.32 -16.87
CA LYS A 49 12.50 1.71 -16.49
C LYS A 49 12.65 2.05 -15.01
N ASP A 50 13.00 1.11 -14.15
CA ASP A 50 13.38 1.45 -12.78
C ASP A 50 14.65 2.31 -12.78
N GLN A 51 14.74 3.17 -11.77
CA GLN A 51 15.91 4.00 -11.55
C GLN A 51 16.55 3.65 -10.22
N ILE A 52 17.86 3.41 -10.25
CA ILE A 52 18.65 3.06 -9.07
C ILE A 52 19.85 3.98 -8.93
N SER A 53 20.24 4.24 -7.70
CA SER A 53 21.55 4.82 -7.40
C SER A 53 22.54 3.71 -7.09
N ILE A 54 23.76 3.84 -7.60
CA ILE A 54 24.88 2.96 -7.26
C ILE A 54 26.02 3.85 -6.78
N VAL A 55 26.45 3.61 -5.55
CA VAL A 55 27.57 4.34 -4.94
C VAL A 55 28.68 3.35 -4.61
N VAL A 56 29.83 3.57 -5.22
CA VAL A 56 31.06 2.81 -4.95
C VAL A 56 31.92 3.61 -3.96
N SER A 57 32.39 2.96 -2.92
CA SER A 57 33.32 3.52 -1.95
C SER A 57 34.49 2.57 -1.73
N CYS A 58 35.69 3.11 -1.53
CA CYS A 58 36.90 2.34 -1.20
C CYS A 58 37.85 3.20 -0.36
N LYS A 59 38.99 2.61 0.05
CA LYS A 59 40.01 3.33 0.83
C LYS A 59 40.63 4.53 0.09
N GLU A 60 40.60 4.51 -1.24
CA GLU A 60 41.11 5.56 -2.10
C GLU A 60 39.94 6.33 -2.75
N PRO A 61 39.52 7.47 -2.21
CA PRO A 61 38.32 8.19 -2.67
C PRO A 61 38.42 8.65 -4.14
N GLN A 62 39.61 8.98 -4.60
CA GLN A 62 39.84 9.40 -5.99
C GLN A 62 39.53 8.26 -6.98
N LEU A 63 39.90 7.03 -6.63
CA LEU A 63 39.58 5.86 -7.43
C LEU A 63 38.10 5.56 -7.46
N ALA A 64 37.43 5.63 -6.30
CA ALA A 64 36.00 5.44 -6.20
C ALA A 64 35.22 6.47 -7.02
N SER A 65 35.70 7.70 -7.14
CA SER A 65 35.00 8.77 -7.88
C SER A 65 34.85 8.49 -9.37
N MET A 66 35.74 7.64 -9.96
CA MET A 66 35.68 7.27 -11.37
C MET A 66 34.44 6.40 -11.69
N PHE A 67 33.90 5.71 -10.71
CA PHE A 67 32.73 4.81 -10.85
C PHE A 67 31.41 5.45 -10.40
N ASN A 68 31.47 6.65 -9.83
CA ASN A 68 30.30 7.36 -9.32
C ASN A 68 29.92 8.48 -10.28
N LEU A 69 28.70 8.39 -10.86
CA LEU A 69 28.13 9.52 -11.57
C LEU A 69 27.69 10.60 -10.57
N SER A 70 28.31 11.75 -10.61
CA SER A 70 27.84 12.94 -9.92
C SER A 70 27.19 13.89 -10.92
N VAL A 71 25.96 14.31 -10.67
CA VAL A 71 25.37 15.45 -11.37
C VAL A 71 25.95 16.69 -10.72
N ALA A 72 26.72 17.47 -11.49
CA ALA A 72 27.21 18.76 -11.04
C ALA A 72 26.02 19.70 -10.81
N GLY A 73 25.58 19.81 -9.56
CA GLY A 73 24.63 20.82 -9.10
C GLY A 73 25.40 22.08 -8.72
N SER A 74 24.91 23.23 -9.10
CA SER A 74 25.42 24.52 -8.62
C SER A 74 24.99 24.71 -7.15
N GLY A 75 25.81 24.26 -6.20
CA GLY A 75 25.57 24.36 -4.75
C GLY A 75 26.08 23.15 -3.99
N GLU A 76 26.14 23.21 -2.67
CA GLU A 76 26.70 22.21 -1.74
C GLU A 76 26.01 20.82 -1.75
N SER A 77 25.10 20.54 -2.67
CA SER A 77 24.40 19.26 -2.78
C SER A 77 24.69 18.64 -4.14
N ALA A 78 25.77 17.88 -4.24
CA ALA A 78 25.94 16.93 -5.35
C ALA A 78 24.86 15.85 -5.22
N SER A 79 23.86 15.85 -6.11
CA SER A 79 22.90 14.76 -6.18
C SER A 79 23.54 13.56 -6.87
N ILE A 80 23.33 12.37 -6.31
CA ILE A 80 23.76 11.12 -6.94
C ILE A 80 22.93 10.94 -8.19
N ALA A 81 23.59 10.75 -9.35
CA ALA A 81 22.89 10.41 -10.58
C ALA A 81 22.30 9.00 -10.49
N GLY A 82 21.07 8.86 -10.95
CA GLY A 82 20.43 7.55 -11.06
C GLY A 82 20.78 6.87 -12.39
N TYR A 83 20.89 5.56 -12.35
CA TYR A 83 20.96 4.70 -13.53
C TYR A 83 19.57 4.19 -13.84
N THR A 84 19.08 4.42 -15.05
CA THR A 84 17.76 3.93 -15.51
C THR A 84 17.96 2.63 -16.28
N LEU A 85 17.22 1.58 -15.90
CA LEU A 85 17.23 0.32 -16.61
C LEU A 85 16.57 0.49 -17.99
N ASP A 86 17.22 -0.04 -19.01
CA ASP A 86 16.64 -0.08 -20.35
C ASP A 86 15.54 -1.16 -20.48
N ASP A 87 15.01 -1.35 -21.69
CA ASP A 87 13.95 -2.33 -21.95
C ASP A 87 14.40 -3.79 -21.80
N ASN A 88 15.73 -4.04 -21.83
CA ASN A 88 16.33 -5.35 -21.61
C ASN A 88 16.66 -5.59 -20.13
N GLY A 89 16.56 -4.59 -19.28
CA GLY A 89 16.97 -4.64 -17.88
C GLY A 89 18.45 -4.35 -17.66
N ASP A 90 19.10 -3.68 -18.61
CA ASP A 90 20.51 -3.34 -18.56
C ASP A 90 20.71 -1.89 -18.07
N ILE A 91 21.85 -1.66 -17.42
CA ILE A 91 22.33 -0.32 -17.05
C ILE A 91 23.75 -0.12 -17.58
N GLU A 92 24.11 1.12 -17.90
CA GLU A 92 25.48 1.48 -18.31
C GLU A 92 26.19 2.18 -17.14
N LEU A 93 27.22 1.51 -16.60
CA LEU A 93 28.08 2.08 -15.57
C LEU A 93 29.38 2.63 -16.15
N PRO A 94 29.86 3.79 -15.64
CA PRO A 94 31.21 4.26 -16.01
C PRO A 94 32.24 3.19 -15.77
N VAL A 95 33.17 3.05 -16.72
CA VAL A 95 34.28 2.12 -16.71
C VAL A 95 33.88 0.65 -16.86
N LEU A 96 32.84 0.18 -16.15
CA LEU A 96 32.37 -1.21 -16.20
C LEU A 96 31.46 -1.53 -17.40
N GLY A 97 30.99 -0.49 -18.11
CA GLY A 97 30.13 -0.66 -19.29
C GLY A 97 28.73 -1.19 -18.94
N ASN A 98 28.18 -1.99 -19.85
CA ASN A 98 26.82 -2.50 -19.76
C ASN A 98 26.72 -3.69 -18.82
N LEU A 99 25.78 -3.62 -17.85
CA LEU A 99 25.49 -4.67 -16.87
C LEU A 99 24.01 -5.01 -16.85
N HIS A 100 23.70 -6.30 -16.97
CA HIS A 100 22.34 -6.80 -16.82
C HIS A 100 21.97 -6.90 -15.33
N VAL A 101 20.95 -6.13 -14.91
CA VAL A 101 20.48 -6.08 -13.53
C VAL A 101 18.96 -6.31 -13.41
N GLY A 102 18.28 -6.47 -14.53
CA GLY A 102 16.86 -6.77 -14.57
C GLY A 102 16.54 -8.08 -13.83
N GLY A 103 15.50 -8.07 -13.00
CA GLY A 103 15.11 -9.20 -12.15
C GLY A 103 15.95 -9.39 -10.89
N MET A 104 17.03 -8.63 -10.69
CA MET A 104 17.89 -8.70 -9.50
C MET A 104 17.35 -7.82 -8.37
N SER A 105 17.59 -8.24 -7.12
CA SER A 105 17.45 -7.42 -5.93
C SER A 105 18.60 -6.43 -5.78
N LYS A 106 18.44 -5.37 -4.96
CA LYS A 106 19.56 -4.44 -4.65
C LYS A 106 20.81 -5.15 -4.17
N LYS A 107 20.64 -6.21 -3.37
CA LYS A 107 21.76 -6.99 -2.83
C LYS A 107 22.51 -7.72 -3.92
N GLU A 108 21.81 -8.33 -4.88
CA GLU A 108 22.42 -9.03 -6.01
C GLU A 108 23.14 -8.05 -6.92
N VAL A 109 22.55 -6.88 -7.22
CA VAL A 109 23.23 -5.83 -8.00
C VAL A 109 24.50 -5.34 -7.28
N SER A 110 24.42 -5.10 -5.97
CA SER A 110 25.60 -4.70 -5.18
C SER A 110 26.71 -5.74 -5.25
N GLN A 111 26.37 -7.03 -5.17
CA GLN A 111 27.33 -8.13 -5.27
C GLN A 111 27.92 -8.25 -6.68
N LEU A 112 27.10 -8.12 -7.73
CA LEU A 112 27.55 -8.15 -9.14
C LEU A 112 28.54 -7.03 -9.41
N VAL A 113 28.23 -5.79 -9.05
CA VAL A 113 29.12 -4.63 -9.24
C VAL A 113 30.42 -4.81 -8.43
N LYS A 114 30.30 -5.25 -7.17
CA LYS A 114 31.48 -5.53 -6.33
C LYS A 114 32.39 -6.58 -6.96
N GLN A 115 31.82 -7.67 -7.45
CA GLN A 115 32.54 -8.76 -8.08
C GLN A 115 33.30 -8.27 -9.34
N ARG A 116 32.62 -7.51 -10.21
CA ARG A 116 33.24 -6.93 -11.42
C ARG A 116 34.42 -6.02 -11.12
N LEU A 117 34.24 -5.13 -10.09
CA LEU A 117 35.33 -4.22 -9.68
C LEU A 117 36.57 -4.96 -9.20
N ILE A 118 36.41 -6.13 -8.57
CA ILE A 118 37.51 -6.97 -8.08
C ILE A 118 38.14 -7.78 -9.22
N GLU A 119 37.32 -8.44 -10.06
CA GLU A 119 37.77 -9.31 -11.15
C GLU A 119 38.58 -8.56 -12.21
N GLU A 120 38.19 -7.31 -12.48
CA GLU A 120 38.89 -6.44 -13.46
C GLU A 120 40.05 -5.65 -12.81
N ASP A 121 40.39 -5.95 -11.54
CA ASP A 121 41.49 -5.35 -10.75
C ASP A 121 41.41 -3.81 -10.61
N TYR A 122 40.16 -3.27 -10.69
CA TYR A 122 39.97 -1.82 -10.50
C TYR A 122 40.07 -1.42 -9.04
N ILE A 123 39.41 -2.19 -8.16
CA ILE A 123 39.36 -1.92 -6.71
C ILE A 123 39.45 -3.22 -5.93
N LYS A 124 40.39 -3.33 -5.01
CA LYS A 124 40.61 -4.55 -4.21
C LYS A 124 39.58 -4.78 -3.11
N ASP A 125 39.07 -3.71 -2.54
CA ASP A 125 38.12 -3.79 -1.42
C ASP A 125 36.97 -2.75 -1.59
N PRO A 126 36.11 -2.93 -2.62
CA PRO A 126 35.03 -2.01 -2.87
C PRO A 126 33.85 -2.26 -1.93
N VAL A 127 33.23 -1.17 -1.45
CA VAL A 127 31.91 -1.15 -0.82
C VAL A 127 30.92 -0.55 -1.82
N VAL A 128 29.92 -1.34 -2.20
CA VAL A 128 28.90 -0.92 -3.17
C VAL A 128 27.56 -0.80 -2.47
N THR A 129 26.95 0.39 -2.53
CA THR A 129 25.62 0.66 -2.01
C THR A 129 24.67 0.92 -3.16
N VAL A 130 23.54 0.21 -3.19
CA VAL A 130 22.47 0.37 -4.20
C VAL A 130 21.20 0.90 -3.52
N GLY A 131 20.61 1.93 -4.10
CA GLY A 131 19.36 2.52 -3.63
C GLY A 131 18.32 2.58 -4.73
N PHE A 132 17.04 2.45 -4.38
CA PHE A 132 15.93 2.76 -5.29
C PHE A 132 15.71 4.27 -5.36
N MET A 133 15.33 4.80 -6.54
CA MET A 133 15.12 6.23 -6.76
C MET A 133 13.70 6.58 -7.21
N ASN A 134 13.06 5.75 -8.03
CA ASN A 134 11.73 6.03 -8.58
C ASN A 134 10.68 4.95 -8.26
N LEU A 135 11.01 4.00 -7.38
CA LEU A 135 10.08 2.94 -7.05
C LEU A 135 8.97 3.46 -6.13
N HIS A 136 7.73 3.24 -6.53
CA HIS A 136 6.56 3.66 -5.77
C HIS A 136 5.40 2.68 -5.95
N PHE A 137 4.42 2.78 -5.07
CA PHE A 137 3.09 2.16 -5.19
C PHE A 137 2.03 3.24 -4.97
N SER A 138 0.81 2.97 -5.43
CA SER A 138 -0.30 3.91 -5.29
C SER A 138 -1.37 3.36 -4.35
N VAL A 139 -1.93 4.21 -3.50
CA VAL A 139 -3.07 3.85 -2.65
C VAL A 139 -4.24 4.79 -2.94
N LEU A 140 -5.39 4.21 -3.27
CA LEU A 140 -6.59 4.92 -3.68
C LEU A 140 -7.81 4.49 -2.86
N GLY A 141 -8.82 5.34 -2.83
CA GLY A 141 -10.13 5.05 -2.24
C GLY A 141 -10.24 5.40 -0.77
N GLU A 142 -10.82 4.51 0.03
CA GLU A 142 -11.19 4.76 1.43
C GLU A 142 -10.05 4.56 2.42
N VAL A 143 -8.99 5.36 2.26
CA VAL A 143 -7.88 5.49 3.19
C VAL A 143 -7.78 6.94 3.68
N ALA A 144 -7.04 7.18 4.76
CA ALA A 144 -6.92 8.52 5.33
C ALA A 144 -6.18 9.48 4.37
N SER A 145 -5.14 8.99 3.68
CA SER A 145 -4.29 9.79 2.79
C SER A 145 -4.06 9.02 1.47
N PRO A 146 -4.96 9.12 0.48
CA PRO A 146 -4.70 8.54 -0.84
C PRO A 146 -3.53 9.24 -1.52
N GLY A 147 -2.69 8.49 -2.24
CA GLY A 147 -1.54 9.06 -2.95
C GLY A 147 -0.55 8.01 -3.44
N ASN A 148 0.58 8.50 -3.96
CA ASN A 148 1.73 7.69 -4.33
C ASN A 148 2.72 7.69 -3.17
N TYR A 149 3.33 6.54 -2.90
CA TYR A 149 4.24 6.31 -1.80
C TYR A 149 5.53 5.67 -2.29
N ASP A 150 6.67 6.27 -1.95
CA ASP A 150 7.97 5.77 -2.36
C ASP A 150 8.36 4.50 -1.60
N ILE A 151 8.98 3.58 -2.33
CA ILE A 151 9.53 2.35 -1.77
C ILE A 151 11.01 2.56 -1.50
N THR A 152 11.38 2.69 -0.24
CA THR A 152 12.77 2.89 0.20
C THR A 152 13.40 1.63 0.78
N LYS A 153 12.57 0.65 1.18
CA LYS A 153 12.99 -0.63 1.79
C LYS A 153 13.17 -1.70 0.72
N ASP A 154 13.90 -2.76 1.06
CA ASP A 154 14.09 -3.93 0.18
C ASP A 154 12.79 -4.70 -0.05
N ARG A 155 11.83 -4.52 0.82
CA ARG A 155 10.48 -5.08 0.72
C ARG A 155 9.49 -4.20 1.47
N ILE A 156 8.25 -4.26 1.04
CA ILE A 156 7.12 -3.63 1.69
C ILE A 156 5.92 -4.57 1.60
N ASN A 157 5.15 -4.70 2.67
CA ASN A 157 3.95 -5.52 2.65
C ASN A 157 2.69 -4.64 2.59
N LEU A 158 1.55 -5.27 2.25
CA LEU A 158 0.27 -4.58 2.09
C LEU A 158 -0.18 -3.82 3.35
N LEU A 159 0.06 -4.38 4.54
CA LEU A 159 -0.30 -3.71 5.79
C LEU A 159 0.57 -2.48 6.07
N GLU A 160 1.88 -2.55 5.77
CA GLU A 160 2.77 -1.39 5.83
C GLU A 160 2.33 -0.29 4.86
N ALA A 161 1.98 -0.67 3.63
CA ALA A 161 1.50 0.28 2.61
C ALA A 161 0.22 0.99 3.06
N LEU A 162 -0.74 0.25 3.61
CA LEU A 162 -1.97 0.83 4.15
C LEU A 162 -1.69 1.71 5.38
N SER A 163 -0.73 1.33 6.22
CA SER A 163 -0.28 2.15 7.35
C SER A 163 0.36 3.47 6.88
N MET A 164 1.15 3.47 5.80
CA MET A 164 1.70 4.69 5.20
C MET A 164 0.58 5.62 4.68
N ALA A 165 -0.51 5.05 4.17
CA ALA A 165 -1.70 5.79 3.76
C ALA A 165 -2.62 6.22 4.93
N GLY A 166 -2.18 6.02 6.20
CA GLY A 166 -2.93 6.39 7.39
C GLY A 166 -4.10 5.48 7.73
N ASP A 167 -4.04 4.23 7.24
CA ASP A 167 -5.07 3.20 7.39
C ASP A 167 -6.38 3.46 6.62
N LEU A 168 -7.24 2.45 6.61
CA LEU A 168 -8.57 2.54 6.01
C LEU A 168 -9.50 3.41 6.88
N THR A 169 -10.27 4.27 6.22
CA THR A 169 -11.36 4.99 6.90
C THR A 169 -12.37 3.99 7.48
N ILE A 170 -13.25 4.46 8.36
CA ILE A 170 -14.34 3.63 8.92
C ILE A 170 -15.29 3.10 7.84
N THR A 171 -15.34 3.77 6.70
CA THR A 171 -16.16 3.42 5.54
C THR A 171 -15.45 2.53 4.54
N GLY A 172 -14.15 2.27 4.70
CA GLY A 172 -13.39 1.37 3.85
C GLY A 172 -13.75 -0.10 4.07
N LYS A 173 -13.94 -0.84 2.98
CA LYS A 173 -14.20 -2.28 3.00
C LYS A 173 -12.91 -3.05 3.25
N ARG A 174 -12.77 -3.67 4.44
CA ARG A 174 -11.63 -4.52 4.79
C ARG A 174 -11.68 -5.90 4.13
N ASP A 175 -12.85 -6.35 3.72
CA ASP A 175 -13.06 -7.64 3.07
C ASP A 175 -12.86 -7.60 1.55
N MET A 176 -12.56 -6.44 1.00
CA MET A 176 -12.42 -6.26 -0.44
C MET A 176 -11.43 -5.12 -0.75
N VAL A 177 -10.18 -5.33 -0.37
CA VAL A 177 -9.08 -4.51 -0.85
C VAL A 177 -8.60 -5.12 -2.16
N MET A 178 -8.47 -4.31 -3.21
CA MET A 178 -7.99 -4.74 -4.50
C MET A 178 -6.55 -4.29 -4.68
N VAL A 179 -5.70 -5.20 -5.13
CA VAL A 179 -4.33 -4.88 -5.56
C VAL A 179 -4.20 -5.22 -7.04
N THR A 180 -3.92 -4.24 -7.85
CA THR A 180 -3.71 -4.40 -9.29
C THR A 180 -2.22 -4.33 -9.58
N ARG A 181 -1.70 -5.36 -10.24
CA ARG A 181 -0.29 -5.52 -10.64
C ARG A 181 -0.19 -5.74 -12.12
N GLU A 182 0.75 -5.05 -12.76
CA GLU A 182 1.10 -5.27 -14.17
C GLU A 182 2.45 -5.96 -14.26
N GLU A 183 2.45 -7.15 -14.85
CA GLU A 183 3.66 -7.96 -15.09
C GLU A 183 3.54 -8.67 -16.43
N ASN A 184 4.64 -8.77 -17.17
CA ASN A 184 4.72 -9.53 -18.43
C ASN A 184 3.62 -9.15 -19.44
N ASN A 185 3.33 -7.85 -19.59
CA ASN A 185 2.24 -7.32 -20.41
C ASN A 185 0.82 -7.82 -20.00
N GLN A 186 0.67 -8.28 -18.78
CA GLN A 186 -0.62 -8.70 -18.23
C GLN A 186 -0.97 -7.87 -17.00
N ARG A 187 -2.25 -7.53 -16.89
CA ARG A 187 -2.79 -6.86 -15.70
C ARG A 187 -3.59 -7.86 -14.88
N ASN A 188 -3.16 -8.08 -13.65
CA ASN A 188 -3.82 -8.96 -12.70
C ASN A 188 -4.37 -8.12 -11.54
N THR A 189 -5.64 -8.34 -11.20
CA THR A 189 -6.26 -7.70 -10.03
C THR A 189 -6.59 -8.77 -9.01
N TYR A 190 -6.02 -8.64 -7.84
CA TYR A 190 -6.17 -9.54 -6.71
C TYR A 190 -7.12 -8.93 -5.69
N LYS A 191 -8.00 -9.76 -5.15
CA LYS A 191 -8.84 -9.40 -4.01
C LYS A 191 -8.21 -9.91 -2.74
N VAL A 192 -8.07 -9.03 -1.75
CA VAL A 192 -7.51 -9.35 -0.43
C VAL A 192 -8.52 -9.02 0.65
N ASP A 193 -8.76 -9.96 1.57
CA ASP A 193 -9.54 -9.73 2.78
C ASP A 193 -8.60 -9.50 3.96
N LEU A 194 -8.55 -8.26 4.45
CA LEU A 194 -7.69 -7.88 5.57
C LEU A 194 -8.15 -8.45 6.92
N ARG A 195 -9.34 -9.03 6.98
CA ARG A 195 -9.91 -9.63 8.18
C ARG A 195 -9.46 -11.07 8.39
N SER A 196 -8.98 -11.72 7.31
CA SER A 196 -8.49 -13.09 7.35
C SER A 196 -6.96 -13.14 7.36
N LYS A 197 -6.41 -14.14 8.04
CA LYS A 197 -4.99 -14.47 7.99
C LYS A 197 -4.52 -14.94 6.60
N ASP A 198 -5.43 -15.37 5.72
CA ASP A 198 -5.12 -15.77 4.35
C ASP A 198 -4.46 -14.64 3.55
N LEU A 199 -4.58 -13.41 4.03
CA LEU A 199 -3.86 -12.26 3.48
C LEU A 199 -2.34 -12.51 3.42
N PHE A 200 -1.75 -13.22 4.41
CA PHE A 200 -0.32 -13.52 4.46
C PHE A 200 0.12 -14.51 3.37
N GLU A 201 -0.80 -15.31 2.84
CA GLU A 201 -0.54 -16.24 1.73
C GLU A 201 -0.83 -15.61 0.36
N SER A 202 -1.37 -14.40 0.32
CA SER A 202 -1.67 -13.69 -0.93
C SER A 202 -0.41 -13.43 -1.75
N PRO A 203 -0.42 -13.62 -3.10
CA PRO A 203 0.71 -13.30 -3.97
C PRO A 203 1.03 -11.80 -4.00
N VAL A 204 0.12 -10.95 -3.50
CA VAL A 204 0.28 -9.50 -3.39
C VAL A 204 0.45 -9.03 -1.95
N TYR A 205 0.71 -9.94 -1.00
CA TYR A 205 1.05 -9.54 0.36
C TYR A 205 2.32 -8.69 0.39
N TYR A 206 3.37 -9.11 -0.31
CA TYR A 206 4.52 -8.28 -0.62
C TYR A 206 4.28 -7.53 -1.92
N LEU A 207 4.35 -6.21 -1.83
CA LEU A 207 4.12 -5.33 -2.97
C LEU A 207 5.33 -5.27 -3.88
N LYS A 208 5.06 -4.95 -5.15
CA LYS A 208 6.05 -4.58 -6.15
C LYS A 208 5.87 -3.12 -6.53
N GLN A 209 6.86 -2.56 -7.24
CA GLN A 209 6.71 -1.23 -7.81
C GLN A 209 5.51 -1.18 -8.77
N ASN A 210 4.89 -0.02 -8.84
CA ASN A 210 3.70 0.29 -9.64
C ASN A 210 2.43 -0.50 -9.25
N ASP A 211 2.43 -1.24 -8.13
CA ASP A 211 1.19 -1.82 -7.59
C ASP A 211 0.19 -0.71 -7.25
N ILE A 212 -1.07 -0.94 -7.61
CA ILE A 212 -2.17 -0.04 -7.27
C ILE A 212 -3.07 -0.72 -6.26
N ILE A 213 -3.15 -0.14 -5.06
CA ILE A 213 -4.02 -0.60 -3.97
C ILE A 213 -5.28 0.25 -4.00
N TYR A 214 -6.44 -0.39 -4.13
CA TYR A 214 -7.72 0.30 -4.10
C TYR A 214 -8.61 -0.24 -2.99
N VAL A 215 -8.99 0.66 -2.07
CA VAL A 215 -9.92 0.38 -0.98
C VAL A 215 -11.31 0.86 -1.35
N GLN A 216 -12.24 -0.07 -1.51
CA GLN A 216 -13.61 0.27 -1.87
C GLN A 216 -14.38 0.89 -0.70
N PRO A 217 -15.28 1.87 -0.97
CA PRO A 217 -16.23 2.36 0.01
C PRO A 217 -17.30 1.31 0.35
N ASN A 218 -17.77 1.33 1.58
CA ASN A 218 -18.92 0.54 1.98
C ASN A 218 -20.25 1.17 1.49
N ASN A 219 -21.35 0.40 1.60
CA ASN A 219 -22.65 0.84 1.11
C ASN A 219 -23.20 2.09 1.82
N LYS A 220 -22.72 2.41 3.04
CA LYS A 220 -23.15 3.62 3.76
C LYS A 220 -22.67 4.88 3.03
N ARG A 221 -21.40 4.96 2.65
CA ARG A 221 -20.88 6.11 1.88
C ARG A 221 -21.43 6.15 0.46
N ALA A 222 -21.62 5.00 -0.18
CA ALA A 222 -22.31 4.94 -1.47
C ALA A 222 -23.77 5.40 -1.39
N GLY A 223 -24.42 5.19 -0.23
CA GLY A 223 -25.76 5.69 0.09
C GLY A 223 -25.80 7.18 0.38
N GLU A 224 -24.81 7.71 1.09
CA GLU A 224 -24.69 9.14 1.39
C GLU A 224 -24.55 9.98 0.11
N ALA A 225 -23.82 9.48 -0.88
CA ALA A 225 -23.73 10.10 -2.20
C ALA A 225 -25.07 10.11 -2.96
N LYS A 226 -26.00 9.21 -2.64
CA LYS A 226 -27.36 9.14 -3.20
C LYS A 226 -28.42 9.88 -2.35
N SER A 227 -28.17 10.06 -1.07
CA SER A 227 -29.12 10.65 -0.13
C SER A 227 -28.88 12.14 -0.01
N ILE A 228 -29.40 12.91 -0.94
CA ILE A 228 -29.49 14.38 -0.82
C ILE A 228 -30.52 14.78 0.24
N VAL A 229 -31.32 13.85 0.76
CA VAL A 229 -32.27 14.15 1.85
C VAL A 229 -32.29 12.97 2.82
N SER A 230 -31.65 13.10 3.95
CA SER A 230 -32.01 12.26 5.08
C SER A 230 -33.36 12.72 5.58
N ASN A 231 -34.43 12.14 5.06
CA ASN A 231 -35.82 12.46 5.41
C ASN A 231 -36.18 12.14 6.87
N ILE A 232 -35.21 11.82 7.73
CA ILE A 232 -35.45 11.50 9.14
C ILE A 232 -36.08 12.70 9.85
N SER A 233 -35.59 13.93 9.57
CA SER A 233 -36.16 15.15 10.15
C SER A 233 -37.57 15.43 9.63
N LEU A 234 -37.87 15.11 8.37
CA LEU A 234 -39.23 15.25 7.81
C LEU A 234 -40.18 14.22 8.43
N TRP A 235 -39.78 12.97 8.57
CA TRP A 235 -40.59 11.94 9.18
C TRP A 235 -40.84 12.19 10.67
N THR A 236 -39.85 12.67 11.43
CA THR A 236 -40.04 13.06 12.83
C THR A 236 -40.97 14.25 12.96
N SER A 237 -40.92 15.24 12.06
CA SER A 237 -41.83 16.38 12.05
C SER A 237 -43.27 15.94 11.74
N ILE A 238 -43.47 15.05 10.77
CA ILE A 238 -44.79 14.49 10.42
C ILE A 238 -45.37 13.70 11.60
N ILE A 239 -44.59 12.84 12.25
CA ILE A 239 -44.99 12.05 13.40
C ILE A 239 -45.36 12.97 14.57
N SER A 240 -44.57 14.00 14.84
CA SER A 240 -44.87 15.00 15.89
C SER A 240 -46.15 15.77 15.60
N MET A 241 -46.39 16.17 14.35
CA MET A 241 -47.61 16.86 13.94
C MET A 241 -48.85 15.97 14.08
N ILE A 242 -48.79 14.71 13.66
CA ILE A 242 -49.89 13.74 13.84
C ILE A 242 -50.15 13.48 15.31
N SER A 243 -49.12 13.34 16.14
CA SER A 243 -49.25 13.18 17.59
C SER A 243 -49.94 14.37 18.24
N SER A 244 -49.57 15.61 17.86
CA SER A 244 -50.17 16.84 18.37
C SER A 244 -51.67 16.96 18.00
N ILE A 245 -52.02 16.63 16.77
CA ILE A 245 -53.42 16.64 16.29
C ILE A 245 -54.23 15.56 17.00
N SER A 246 -53.70 14.37 17.21
CA SER A 246 -54.35 13.29 17.96
C SER A 246 -54.69 13.72 19.41
N ILE A 247 -53.76 14.39 20.07
CA ILE A 247 -54.01 14.90 21.45
C ILE A 247 -55.14 15.93 21.49
N LEU A 248 -55.24 16.75 20.42
CA LEU A 248 -56.28 17.80 20.34
C LEU A 248 -57.67 17.24 20.06
N ILE A 249 -57.78 16.15 19.32
CA ILE A 249 -59.05 15.50 18.96
C ILE A 249 -59.60 14.61 20.10
N PHE A 250 -58.71 14.01 20.90
CA PHE A 250 -59.08 13.06 21.95
C PHE A 250 -59.06 13.68 23.36
N LYS A 251 -58.97 14.98 23.48
CA LYS A 251 -59.14 15.72 24.71
C LYS A 251 -60.61 16.19 24.81
#